data_129dee9de226e7c829546daf86e6ef77
#
_entry.id   129dee9de226e7c829546daf86e6ef77
#
_cell.length_a   1.000
_cell.length_b   1.000
_cell.length_c   1.000
_cell.angle_alpha   90.00
_cell.angle_beta   90.00
_cell.angle_gamma   90.00
#
_symmetry.space_group_name_H-M   'P 1'
#
loop_
_entity.id
_entity.type
_entity.pdbx_description
1 polymer ?
#
loop_
_entity_poly.entity_id
_entity_poly.type
_entity_poly.pdbx_seq_one_letter_code
_entity_poly.pdbx_strand_id
1 'polypeptide(L)'
;MNPSLLLVTLVLSSSAWSLEEPWLFQRVSSTTTLKGDELLRIGEIHDAQNHLAEALTYYEQARESFRATKQRQGEATALTRIGSIFERQGRREPAAEQLRDALALFAKVPASPAHGDALLTLGKVSAWLGSREEAGRLFERAMDRYSRSRNVQGMALARIQLGLLRISDGLAQEGLRFLDQALKDARNRHNNDQTLAALLALGDARLIMDEPDAAKQYYEGALASVEQRPQAGMEAVLRYRLSVIYGAIGQQEKGIGSAKRAVTLYQSLRDPSGEAASWALLASLYEALGKHQEADEAGQRALAIFRRRQVIVHAAHPSANSLLSESR
;
A
#
# COMPACT_ATOMS: atom_id res chain seq x y z
N MET A 1 16.18 30.27 17.58
CA MET A 1 16.17 28.90 17.00
C MET A 1 15.42 28.00 17.97
N ASN A 2 14.38 27.37 17.52
CA ASN A 2 13.44 26.62 18.38
C ASN A 2 14.06 25.25 18.75
N PRO A 3 14.23 24.91 20.05
CA PRO A 3 14.90 23.67 20.48
C PRO A 3 14.23 22.38 19.96
N SER A 4 12.98 22.45 19.53
CA SER A 4 12.25 21.32 18.94
C SER A 4 12.79 20.86 17.57
N LEU A 5 13.48 21.74 16.83
CA LEU A 5 14.07 21.42 15.52
C LEU A 5 15.42 20.68 15.63
N LEU A 6 16.13 20.87 16.74
CA LEU A 6 17.41 20.21 17.00
C LEU A 6 17.24 18.73 17.36
N LEU A 7 16.11 18.35 17.96
CA LEU A 7 15.80 16.96 18.32
C LEU A 7 15.43 16.09 17.10
N VAL A 8 14.79 16.67 16.09
CA VAL A 8 14.43 15.96 14.88
C VAL A 8 15.67 15.67 14.00
N THR A 9 16.64 16.57 13.97
CA THR A 9 17.89 16.38 13.22
C THR A 9 18.85 15.37 13.86
N LEU A 10 18.81 15.20 15.18
CA LEU A 10 19.65 14.22 15.89
C LEU A 10 19.17 12.77 15.72
N VAL A 11 17.87 12.55 15.52
CA VAL A 11 17.31 11.21 15.27
C VAL A 11 17.56 10.73 13.81
N LEU A 12 17.79 11.65 12.87
CA LEU A 12 18.01 11.33 11.46
C LEU A 12 19.48 11.06 11.08
N SER A 13 20.45 11.29 11.99
CA SER A 13 21.89 11.09 11.71
C SER A 13 22.51 9.83 12.32
N SER A 14 21.72 8.93 12.91
CA SER A 14 22.23 7.77 13.66
C SER A 14 22.42 6.51 12.79
N SER A 15 23.24 6.60 11.75
CA SER A 15 23.83 5.39 11.15
C SER A 15 25.21 5.01 11.71
N ALA A 16 25.64 5.60 12.81
CA ALA A 16 26.93 5.27 13.43
C ALA A 16 26.96 5.59 14.93
N TRP A 17 26.22 4.84 15.74
CA TRP A 17 26.51 4.79 17.18
C TRP A 17 26.34 3.36 17.67
N SER A 18 27.46 2.76 18.04
CA SER A 18 27.54 1.51 18.77
C SER A 18 26.88 1.66 20.15
N LEU A 19 26.01 0.72 20.45
CA LEU A 19 25.21 0.58 21.66
C LEU A 19 26.08 0.31 22.88
N GLU A 20 26.45 1.34 23.62
CA GLU A 20 26.99 1.14 24.99
C GLU A 20 26.70 2.29 25.95
N GLU A 21 25.53 2.93 25.91
CA GLU A 21 25.15 3.86 26.98
C GLU A 21 23.64 3.85 27.31
N PRO A 22 23.17 2.91 28.14
CA PRO A 22 21.75 2.81 28.53
C PRO A 22 21.21 4.02 29.29
N TRP A 23 22.09 4.85 29.89
CA TRP A 23 21.68 6.01 30.69
C TRP A 23 21.28 7.23 29.87
N LEU A 24 21.66 7.33 28.61
CA LEU A 24 21.24 8.42 27.73
C LEU A 24 19.75 8.29 27.36
N PHE A 25 19.24 7.07 27.22
CA PHE A 25 17.82 6.82 27.00
C PHE A 25 16.96 7.15 28.22
N GLN A 26 17.48 6.97 29.42
CA GLN A 26 16.76 7.26 30.68
C GLN A 26 16.63 8.78 30.97
N ARG A 27 17.50 9.60 30.41
CA ARG A 27 17.47 11.06 30.62
C ARG A 27 16.58 11.81 29.64
N VAL A 28 16.28 11.20 28.43
CA VAL A 28 15.33 11.76 27.45
C VAL A 28 13.88 11.41 27.81
N SER A 29 13.67 10.36 28.61
CA SER A 29 12.33 9.93 29.06
C SER A 29 11.72 10.79 30.19
N SER A 30 12.39 11.82 30.65
CA SER A 30 11.95 12.52 31.86
C SER A 30 11.48 13.97 31.71
N THR A 31 11.22 14.55 30.49
CA THR A 31 10.67 15.93 30.53
C THR A 31 9.88 16.46 29.31
N THR A 32 9.59 15.69 28.29
CA THR A 32 8.61 16.23 27.30
C THR A 32 7.74 15.10 26.77
N THR A 33 6.57 14.91 27.35
CA THR A 33 5.53 14.06 26.76
C THR A 33 5.16 14.66 25.41
N LEU A 34 5.55 14.01 24.33
CA LEU A 34 5.17 14.42 22.98
C LEU A 34 3.65 14.53 22.89
N LYS A 35 3.17 15.61 22.30
CA LYS A 35 1.73 15.80 22.08
C LYS A 35 1.22 14.83 21.01
N GLY A 36 -0.07 14.51 21.05
CA GLY A 36 -0.68 13.60 20.10
C GLY A 36 -0.41 13.97 18.64
N ASP A 37 -0.41 15.25 18.29
CA ASP A 37 -0.10 15.73 16.93
C ASP A 37 1.35 15.47 16.52
N GLU A 38 2.30 15.58 17.44
CA GLU A 38 3.71 15.30 17.17
C GLU A 38 3.95 13.81 16.95
N LEU A 39 3.36 12.98 17.80
CA LEU A 39 3.39 11.51 17.66
C LEU A 39 2.76 11.05 16.34
N LEU A 40 1.63 11.65 15.96
CA LEU A 40 0.97 11.35 14.69
C LEU A 40 1.89 11.66 13.50
N ARG A 41 2.57 12.81 13.51
CA ARG A 41 3.52 13.19 12.44
C ARG A 41 4.73 12.27 12.37
N ILE A 42 5.28 11.86 13.52
CA ILE A 42 6.38 10.89 13.55
C ILE A 42 5.91 9.55 12.95
N GLY A 43 4.73 9.10 13.33
CA GLY A 43 4.11 7.91 12.74
C GLY A 43 3.96 8.02 11.22
N GLU A 44 3.53 9.19 10.71
CA GLU A 44 3.41 9.44 9.25
C GLU A 44 4.76 9.42 8.53
N ILE A 45 5.83 9.88 9.16
CA ILE A 45 7.19 9.79 8.60
C ILE A 45 7.63 8.32 8.47
N HIS A 46 7.46 7.52 9.52
CA HIS A 46 7.78 6.09 9.49
C HIS A 46 6.91 5.33 8.48
N ASP A 47 5.63 5.67 8.39
CA ASP A 47 4.70 5.08 7.41
C ASP A 47 5.13 5.39 5.98
N ALA A 48 5.51 6.62 5.67
CA ALA A 48 6.04 7.02 4.37
C ALA A 48 7.34 6.30 4.00
N GLN A 49 8.13 5.90 4.99
CA GLN A 49 9.35 5.09 4.82
C GLN A 49 9.06 3.58 4.79
N ASN A 50 7.79 3.17 4.88
CA ASN A 50 7.35 1.78 5.00
C ASN A 50 7.85 1.05 6.26
N HIS A 51 8.19 1.77 7.30
CA HIS A 51 8.54 1.24 8.63
C HIS A 51 7.25 1.05 9.44
N LEU A 52 6.46 0.02 9.07
CA LEU A 52 5.09 -0.14 9.56
C LEU A 52 4.99 -0.43 11.05
N ALA A 53 5.96 -1.11 11.63
CA ALA A 53 5.97 -1.43 13.07
C ALA A 53 6.18 -0.19 13.93
N GLU A 54 7.15 0.64 13.55
CA GLU A 54 7.44 1.91 14.19
C GLU A 54 6.27 2.89 14.02
N ALA A 55 5.74 2.99 12.80
CA ALA A 55 4.56 3.82 12.54
C ALA A 55 3.38 3.43 13.43
N LEU A 56 3.09 2.12 13.55
CA LEU A 56 2.03 1.60 14.41
C LEU A 56 2.24 2.03 15.87
N THR A 57 3.46 1.88 16.39
CA THR A 57 3.80 2.27 17.75
C THR A 57 3.52 3.77 18.02
N TYR A 58 3.93 4.64 17.10
CA TYR A 58 3.67 6.08 17.24
C TYR A 58 2.20 6.43 17.09
N TYR A 59 1.45 5.76 16.23
CA TYR A 59 0.00 5.97 16.09
C TYR A 59 -0.77 5.50 17.32
N GLU A 60 -0.35 4.41 17.98
CA GLU A 60 -0.93 3.97 19.25
C GLU A 60 -0.66 4.97 20.38
N GLN A 61 0.56 5.48 20.48
CA GLN A 61 0.89 6.54 21.45
C GLN A 61 0.11 7.83 21.17
N ALA A 62 -0.04 8.22 19.90
CA ALA A 62 -0.86 9.37 19.52
C ALA A 62 -2.32 9.18 19.94
N ARG A 63 -2.89 8.01 19.67
CA ARG A 63 -4.26 7.65 20.09
C ARG A 63 -4.43 7.82 21.61
N GLU A 64 -3.54 7.27 22.42
CA GLU A 64 -3.61 7.38 23.88
C GLU A 64 -3.47 8.86 24.35
N SER A 65 -2.57 9.64 23.76
CA SER A 65 -2.41 11.06 24.03
C SER A 65 -3.69 11.85 23.72
N PHE A 66 -4.32 11.63 22.56
CA PHE A 66 -5.57 12.27 22.18
C PHE A 66 -6.74 11.84 23.06
N ARG A 67 -6.79 10.57 23.45
CA ARG A 67 -7.80 10.03 24.36
C ARG A 67 -7.72 10.67 25.75
N ALA A 68 -6.51 10.77 26.30
CA ALA A 68 -6.26 11.42 27.59
C ALA A 68 -6.68 12.89 27.59
N THR A 69 -6.47 13.59 26.47
CA THR A 69 -6.85 15.01 26.29
C THR A 69 -8.27 15.20 25.73
N LYS A 70 -9.05 14.13 25.56
CA LYS A 70 -10.42 14.13 25.02
C LYS A 70 -10.54 14.76 23.60
N GLN A 71 -9.48 14.70 22.81
CA GLN A 71 -9.43 15.22 21.44
C GLN A 71 -9.95 14.16 20.47
N ARG A 72 -11.26 14.03 20.35
CA ARG A 72 -11.94 12.98 19.55
C ARG A 72 -11.49 12.92 18.09
N GLN A 73 -11.25 14.07 17.46
CA GLN A 73 -10.82 14.09 16.04
C GLN A 73 -9.42 13.52 15.88
N GLY A 74 -8.48 13.84 16.78
CA GLY A 74 -7.13 13.31 16.79
C GLY A 74 -7.13 11.79 17.05
N GLU A 75 -7.90 11.34 18.06
CA GLU A 75 -8.07 9.92 18.37
C GLU A 75 -8.61 9.15 17.16
N ALA A 76 -9.66 9.66 16.49
CA ALA A 76 -10.23 9.04 15.29
C ALA A 76 -9.22 9.00 14.12
N THR A 77 -8.41 10.04 13.96
CA THR A 77 -7.36 10.07 12.93
C THR A 77 -6.29 9.02 13.21
N ALA A 78 -5.83 8.89 14.45
CA ALA A 78 -4.85 7.87 14.85
C ALA A 78 -5.40 6.46 14.62
N LEU A 79 -6.65 6.17 15.01
CA LEU A 79 -7.33 4.91 14.73
C LEU A 79 -7.43 4.62 13.24
N THR A 80 -7.70 5.63 12.41
CA THR A 80 -7.72 5.48 10.94
C THR A 80 -6.36 5.07 10.40
N ARG A 81 -5.27 5.67 10.90
CA ARG A 81 -3.90 5.31 10.50
C ARG A 81 -3.55 3.89 10.95
N ILE A 82 -3.89 3.49 12.17
CA ILE A 82 -3.74 2.11 12.68
C ILE A 82 -4.49 1.12 11.78
N GLY A 83 -5.75 1.39 11.49
CA GLY A 83 -6.56 0.57 10.60
C GLY A 83 -5.98 0.44 9.18
N SER A 84 -5.40 1.52 8.64
CA SER A 84 -4.72 1.51 7.33
C SER A 84 -3.44 0.65 7.35
N ILE A 85 -2.67 0.64 8.46
CA ILE A 85 -1.52 -0.26 8.59
C ILE A 85 -1.98 -1.71 8.65
N PHE A 86 -3.01 -2.02 9.43
CA PHE A 86 -3.54 -3.40 9.49
C PHE A 86 -4.08 -3.87 8.12
N GLU A 87 -4.73 -2.98 7.36
CA GLU A 87 -5.16 -3.28 5.97
C GLU A 87 -3.96 -3.64 5.09
N ARG A 88 -2.90 -2.85 5.12
CA ARG A 88 -1.66 -3.12 4.36
C ARG A 88 -0.95 -4.40 4.78
N GLN A 89 -1.08 -4.80 6.05
CA GLN A 89 -0.56 -6.08 6.57
C GLN A 89 -1.48 -7.27 6.25
N GLY A 90 -2.64 -7.06 5.62
CA GLY A 90 -3.63 -8.09 5.33
C GLY A 90 -4.43 -8.54 6.56
N ARG A 91 -4.31 -7.85 7.70
CA ARG A 91 -5.03 -8.11 8.95
C ARG A 91 -6.41 -7.46 8.91
N ARG A 92 -7.33 -8.09 8.20
CA ARG A 92 -8.62 -7.50 7.77
C ARG A 92 -9.56 -7.22 8.93
N GLU A 93 -9.75 -8.17 9.83
CA GLU A 93 -10.65 -8.04 10.97
C GLU A 93 -10.18 -6.96 11.95
N PRO A 94 -8.89 -6.93 12.40
CA PRO A 94 -8.37 -5.82 13.19
C PRO A 94 -8.48 -4.46 12.49
N ALA A 95 -8.25 -4.40 11.17
CA ALA A 95 -8.42 -3.16 10.41
C ALA A 95 -9.87 -2.66 10.47
N ALA A 96 -10.84 -3.55 10.24
CA ALA A 96 -12.26 -3.20 10.27
C ALA A 96 -12.70 -2.71 11.66
N GLU A 97 -12.21 -3.31 12.74
CA GLU A 97 -12.49 -2.91 14.11
C GLU A 97 -12.01 -1.47 14.37
N GLN A 98 -10.71 -1.20 14.14
CA GLN A 98 -10.14 0.13 14.36
C GLN A 98 -10.84 1.21 13.51
N LEU A 99 -11.20 0.88 12.28
CA LEU A 99 -11.89 1.83 11.39
C LEU A 99 -13.34 2.09 11.80
N ARG A 100 -14.06 1.10 12.34
CA ARG A 100 -15.41 1.31 12.90
C ARG A 100 -15.34 2.20 14.15
N ASP A 101 -14.38 2.00 15.02
CA ASP A 101 -14.14 2.84 16.19
C ASP A 101 -13.83 4.28 15.77
N ALA A 102 -12.96 4.47 14.77
CA ALA A 102 -12.68 5.78 14.18
C ALA A 102 -13.97 6.46 13.68
N LEU A 103 -14.81 5.74 12.93
CA LEU A 103 -16.06 6.29 12.39
C LEU A 103 -17.06 6.63 13.48
N ALA A 104 -17.11 5.89 14.59
CA ALA A 104 -17.95 6.21 15.74
C ALA A 104 -17.53 7.53 16.42
N LEU A 105 -16.23 7.84 16.45
CA LEU A 105 -15.71 9.12 16.93
C LEU A 105 -15.96 10.24 15.92
N PHE A 106 -15.74 10.00 14.61
CA PHE A 106 -15.99 10.99 13.55
C PHE A 106 -17.47 11.40 13.46
N ALA A 107 -18.41 10.53 13.84
CA ALA A 107 -19.83 10.89 13.88
C ALA A 107 -20.13 12.04 14.85
N LYS A 108 -19.23 12.33 15.79
CA LYS A 108 -19.40 13.34 16.87
C LYS A 108 -18.54 14.60 16.65
N VAL A 109 -17.89 14.72 15.49
CA VAL A 109 -16.99 15.85 15.16
C VAL A 109 -17.25 16.37 13.73
N PRO A 110 -16.82 17.60 13.41
CA PRO A 110 -16.95 18.14 12.06
C PRO A 110 -16.29 17.26 10.99
N ALA A 111 -16.78 17.37 9.75
CA ALA A 111 -16.22 16.63 8.63
C ALA A 111 -14.72 16.98 8.40
N SER A 112 -13.90 15.97 8.24
CA SER A 112 -12.47 16.09 7.96
C SER A 112 -12.05 15.10 6.85
N PRO A 113 -10.92 15.33 6.15
CA PRO A 113 -10.40 14.36 5.18
C PRO A 113 -10.20 12.97 5.79
N ALA A 114 -9.69 12.89 7.02
CA ALA A 114 -9.46 11.62 7.74
C ALA A 114 -10.75 10.80 7.94
N HIS A 115 -11.92 11.46 8.04
CA HIS A 115 -13.21 10.75 8.04
C HIS A 115 -13.46 10.04 6.69
N GLY A 116 -13.13 10.71 5.58
CA GLY A 116 -13.16 10.09 4.25
C GLY A 116 -12.19 8.93 4.12
N ASP A 117 -10.97 9.07 4.66
CA ASP A 117 -9.94 8.03 4.65
C ASP A 117 -10.41 6.79 5.41
N ALA A 118 -11.03 6.96 6.59
CA ALA A 118 -11.60 5.85 7.36
C ALA A 118 -12.68 5.09 6.58
N LEU A 119 -13.60 5.83 5.94
CA LEU A 119 -14.65 5.23 5.10
C LEU A 119 -14.07 4.49 3.89
N LEU A 120 -13.10 5.09 3.20
CA LEU A 120 -12.45 4.51 2.03
C LEU A 120 -11.72 3.20 2.41
N THR A 121 -10.94 3.23 3.49
CA THR A 121 -10.18 2.05 3.93
C THR A 121 -11.10 0.96 4.44
N LEU A 122 -12.15 1.30 5.21
CA LEU A 122 -13.14 0.32 5.63
C LEU A 122 -13.89 -0.28 4.42
N GLY A 123 -14.20 0.51 3.41
CA GLY A 123 -14.79 0.02 2.16
C GLY A 123 -13.91 -1.01 1.46
N LYS A 124 -12.60 -0.77 1.36
CA LYS A 124 -11.63 -1.74 0.82
C LYS A 124 -11.60 -3.03 1.65
N VAL A 125 -11.55 -2.91 2.97
CA VAL A 125 -11.57 -4.07 3.88
C VAL A 125 -12.88 -4.85 3.75
N SER A 126 -14.03 -4.17 3.70
CA SER A 126 -15.34 -4.80 3.52
C SER A 126 -15.46 -5.54 2.18
N ALA A 127 -14.92 -4.97 1.09
CA ALA A 127 -14.85 -5.64 -0.20
C ALA A 127 -14.02 -6.95 -0.12
N TRP A 128 -12.90 -6.92 0.57
CA TRP A 128 -12.06 -8.12 0.76
C TRP A 128 -12.69 -9.18 1.68
N LEU A 129 -13.52 -8.75 2.64
CA LEU A 129 -14.30 -9.64 3.48
C LEU A 129 -15.58 -10.17 2.78
N GLY A 130 -15.79 -9.81 1.51
CA GLY A 130 -16.94 -10.24 0.72
C GLY A 130 -18.20 -9.40 0.91
N SER A 131 -18.17 -8.39 1.78
CA SER A 131 -19.31 -7.48 2.06
C SER A 131 -19.41 -6.38 1.00
N ARG A 132 -19.66 -6.78 -0.26
CA ARG A 132 -19.56 -5.90 -1.46
C ARG A 132 -20.55 -4.72 -1.42
N GLU A 133 -21.80 -4.96 -1.02
CA GLU A 133 -22.78 -3.88 -0.89
C GLU A 133 -22.40 -2.84 0.17
N GLU A 134 -21.86 -3.30 1.30
CA GLU A 134 -21.35 -2.41 2.35
C GLU A 134 -20.17 -1.59 1.82
N ALA A 135 -19.24 -2.24 1.09
CA ALA A 135 -18.12 -1.57 0.46
C ALA A 135 -18.57 -0.45 -0.48
N GLY A 136 -19.55 -0.71 -1.35
CA GLY A 136 -20.11 0.30 -2.25
C GLY A 136 -20.66 1.50 -1.50
N ARG A 137 -21.51 1.26 -0.48
CA ARG A 137 -22.04 2.33 0.39
C ARG A 137 -20.94 3.13 1.10
N LEU A 138 -19.89 2.46 1.54
CA LEU A 138 -18.75 3.12 2.20
C LEU A 138 -17.94 4.00 1.21
N PHE A 139 -17.72 3.55 -0.02
CA PHE A 139 -17.06 4.36 -1.05
C PHE A 139 -17.91 5.60 -1.44
N GLU A 140 -19.22 5.46 -1.59
CA GLU A 140 -20.12 6.58 -1.86
C GLU A 140 -20.10 7.62 -0.71
N ARG A 141 -20.15 7.15 0.54
CA ARG A 141 -20.01 8.01 1.73
C ARG A 141 -18.64 8.67 1.80
N ALA A 142 -17.56 7.96 1.43
CA ALA A 142 -16.22 8.55 1.36
C ALA A 142 -16.19 9.69 0.33
N MET A 143 -16.75 9.50 -0.87
CA MET A 143 -16.87 10.54 -1.90
C MET A 143 -17.61 11.78 -1.39
N ASP A 144 -18.74 11.61 -0.67
CA ASP A 144 -19.48 12.72 -0.05
C ASP A 144 -18.60 13.48 0.96
N ARG A 145 -17.87 12.76 1.85
CA ARG A 145 -16.98 13.38 2.83
C ARG A 145 -15.83 14.14 2.19
N TYR A 146 -15.19 13.56 1.17
CA TYR A 146 -14.14 14.23 0.42
C TYR A 146 -14.64 15.44 -0.37
N SER A 147 -15.85 15.38 -0.92
CA SER A 147 -16.49 16.52 -1.58
C SER A 147 -16.68 17.69 -0.60
N ARG A 148 -17.23 17.44 0.59
CA ARG A 148 -17.42 18.46 1.64
C ARG A 148 -16.12 19.04 2.18
N SER A 149 -15.06 18.23 2.27
CA SER A 149 -13.74 18.69 2.71
C SER A 149 -12.88 19.23 1.56
N ARG A 150 -13.41 19.30 0.33
CA ARG A 150 -12.68 19.68 -0.89
C ARG A 150 -11.41 18.84 -1.13
N ASN A 151 -11.38 17.62 -0.62
CA ASN A 151 -10.28 16.69 -0.87
C ASN A 151 -10.48 15.97 -2.21
N VAL A 152 -9.97 16.59 -3.26
CA VAL A 152 -10.07 16.08 -4.63
C VAL A 152 -9.34 14.76 -4.81
N GLN A 153 -8.20 14.60 -4.14
CA GLN A 153 -7.40 13.37 -4.21
C GLN A 153 -8.15 12.18 -3.60
N GLY A 154 -8.68 12.35 -2.41
CA GLY A 154 -9.49 11.32 -1.76
C GLY A 154 -10.73 10.95 -2.58
N MET A 155 -11.40 11.95 -3.17
CA MET A 155 -12.57 11.72 -4.04
C MET A 155 -12.20 10.89 -5.28
N ALA A 156 -11.05 11.14 -5.92
CA ALA A 156 -10.58 10.34 -7.05
C ALA A 156 -10.31 8.89 -6.65
N LEU A 157 -9.65 8.67 -5.51
CA LEU A 157 -9.38 7.33 -4.99
C LEU A 157 -10.67 6.57 -4.68
N ALA A 158 -11.65 7.20 -4.01
CA ALA A 158 -12.93 6.57 -3.70
C ALA A 158 -13.71 6.21 -4.98
N ARG A 159 -13.67 7.09 -5.99
CA ARG A 159 -14.28 6.85 -7.29
C ARG A 159 -13.63 5.66 -8.02
N ILE A 160 -12.31 5.55 -7.96
CA ILE A 160 -11.57 4.42 -8.52
C ILE A 160 -11.99 3.11 -7.83
N GLN A 161 -12.05 3.08 -6.50
CA GLN A 161 -12.44 1.88 -5.76
C GLN A 161 -13.89 1.47 -6.08
N LEU A 162 -14.81 2.43 -6.15
CA LEU A 162 -16.20 2.16 -6.53
C LEU A 162 -16.29 1.64 -7.97
N GLY A 163 -15.52 2.21 -8.89
CA GLY A 163 -15.46 1.77 -10.28
C GLY A 163 -15.01 0.31 -10.41
N LEU A 164 -13.91 -0.06 -9.75
CA LEU A 164 -13.40 -1.44 -9.73
C LEU A 164 -14.41 -2.41 -9.08
N LEU A 165 -15.06 -2.00 -8.00
CA LEU A 165 -16.10 -2.79 -7.35
C LEU A 165 -17.27 -3.05 -8.31
N ARG A 166 -17.78 -2.03 -9.00
CA ARG A 166 -18.88 -2.17 -9.97
C ARG A 166 -18.52 -3.12 -11.12
N ILE A 167 -17.29 -3.02 -11.64
CA ILE A 167 -16.82 -3.96 -12.69
C ILE A 167 -16.82 -5.39 -12.18
N SER A 168 -16.28 -5.61 -10.99
CA SER A 168 -16.26 -6.95 -10.40
C SER A 168 -17.65 -7.47 -10.00
N ASP A 169 -18.66 -6.60 -9.90
CA ASP A 169 -20.08 -6.95 -9.73
C ASP A 169 -20.80 -7.23 -11.06
N GLY A 170 -20.07 -7.20 -12.20
CA GLY A 170 -20.62 -7.38 -13.53
C GLY A 170 -21.21 -6.09 -14.15
N LEU A 171 -21.15 -4.97 -13.44
CA LEU A 171 -21.64 -3.67 -13.89
C LEU A 171 -20.54 -2.90 -14.63
N ALA A 172 -19.96 -3.53 -15.66
CA ALA A 172 -18.76 -3.06 -16.35
C ALA A 172 -18.88 -1.62 -16.87
N GLN A 173 -19.99 -1.29 -17.54
CA GLN A 173 -20.18 0.06 -18.09
C GLN A 173 -20.26 1.14 -17.04
N GLU A 174 -20.91 0.87 -15.91
CA GLU A 174 -20.98 1.80 -14.78
C GLU A 174 -19.61 2.02 -14.18
N GLY A 175 -18.89 0.91 -13.93
CA GLY A 175 -17.54 0.96 -13.36
C GLY A 175 -16.56 1.72 -14.26
N LEU A 176 -16.55 1.46 -15.56
CA LEU A 176 -15.70 2.17 -16.52
C LEU A 176 -16.00 3.68 -16.54
N ARG A 177 -17.28 4.10 -16.45
CA ARG A 177 -17.60 5.54 -16.35
C ARG A 177 -16.95 6.20 -15.14
N PHE A 178 -16.92 5.54 -13.99
CA PHE A 178 -16.24 6.06 -12.80
C PHE A 178 -14.73 6.19 -13.02
N LEU A 179 -14.10 5.20 -13.64
CA LEU A 179 -12.66 5.21 -13.92
C LEU A 179 -12.28 6.24 -14.98
N ASP A 180 -13.02 6.34 -16.08
CA ASP A 180 -12.80 7.34 -17.13
C ASP A 180 -12.97 8.76 -16.60
N GLN A 181 -13.98 8.98 -15.75
CA GLN A 181 -14.15 10.29 -15.11
C GLN A 181 -13.00 10.62 -14.17
N ALA A 182 -12.47 9.63 -13.42
CA ALA A 182 -11.29 9.83 -12.58
C ALA A 182 -10.06 10.21 -13.43
N LEU A 183 -9.84 9.52 -14.56
CA LEU A 183 -8.76 9.84 -15.50
C LEU A 183 -8.90 11.22 -16.11
N LYS A 184 -10.11 11.57 -16.57
CA LYS A 184 -10.41 12.88 -17.16
C LYS A 184 -10.16 14.01 -16.16
N ASP A 185 -10.65 13.86 -14.93
CA ASP A 185 -10.47 14.86 -13.87
C ASP A 185 -8.99 15.02 -13.50
N ALA A 186 -8.23 13.93 -13.43
CA ALA A 186 -6.81 13.94 -13.15
C ALA A 186 -6.00 14.68 -14.25
N ARG A 187 -6.28 14.39 -15.52
CA ARG A 187 -5.65 15.03 -16.68
C ARG A 187 -5.97 16.52 -16.75
N ASN A 188 -7.23 16.92 -16.54
CA ASN A 188 -7.65 18.31 -16.54
C ASN A 188 -6.94 19.16 -15.46
N ARG A 189 -6.53 18.52 -14.39
CA ARG A 189 -5.79 19.16 -13.28
C ARG A 189 -4.29 18.99 -13.37
N HIS A 190 -3.79 18.36 -14.42
CA HIS A 190 -2.36 18.04 -14.60
C HIS A 190 -1.78 17.29 -13.38
N ASN A 191 -2.60 16.45 -12.72
CA ASN A 191 -2.18 15.65 -11.57
C ASN A 191 -1.65 14.30 -12.03
N ASN A 192 -0.33 14.18 -12.13
CA ASN A 192 0.31 12.98 -12.65
C ASN A 192 0.07 11.75 -11.77
N ASP A 193 0.05 11.89 -10.45
CA ASP A 193 -0.15 10.75 -9.53
C ASP A 193 -1.58 10.20 -9.64
N GLN A 194 -2.58 11.08 -9.76
CA GLN A 194 -3.96 10.66 -9.98
C GLN A 194 -4.16 10.09 -11.40
N THR A 195 -3.48 10.65 -12.39
CA THR A 195 -3.50 10.12 -13.77
C THR A 195 -2.93 8.70 -13.78
N LEU A 196 -1.80 8.48 -13.12
CA LEU A 196 -1.19 7.17 -12.97
C LEU A 196 -2.13 6.18 -12.26
N ALA A 197 -2.72 6.59 -11.13
CA ALA A 197 -3.66 5.75 -10.40
C ALA A 197 -4.89 5.36 -11.24
N ALA A 198 -5.44 6.29 -12.01
CA ALA A 198 -6.58 6.03 -12.88
C ALA A 198 -6.22 5.11 -14.06
N LEU A 199 -5.03 5.29 -14.67
CA LEU A 199 -4.54 4.41 -15.74
C LEU A 199 -4.32 2.98 -15.23
N LEU A 200 -3.72 2.82 -14.05
CA LEU A 200 -3.58 1.50 -13.40
C LEU A 200 -4.95 0.84 -13.17
N ALA A 201 -5.91 1.60 -12.63
CA ALA A 201 -7.24 1.09 -12.36
C ALA A 201 -7.99 0.68 -13.64
N LEU A 202 -7.84 1.45 -14.73
CA LEU A 202 -8.40 1.09 -16.04
C LEU A 202 -7.73 -0.17 -16.61
N GLY A 203 -6.42 -0.32 -16.45
CA GLY A 203 -5.71 -1.54 -16.80
C GLY A 203 -6.20 -2.74 -16.01
N ASP A 204 -6.32 -2.62 -14.69
CA ASP A 204 -6.87 -3.67 -13.81
C ASP A 204 -8.32 -4.03 -14.20
N ALA A 205 -9.14 -3.02 -14.50
CA ALA A 205 -10.51 -3.19 -14.97
C ALA A 205 -10.59 -4.03 -16.24
N ARG A 206 -9.71 -3.75 -17.22
CA ARG A 206 -9.65 -4.50 -18.48
C ARG A 206 -9.21 -5.95 -18.28
N LEU A 207 -8.30 -6.20 -17.30
CA LEU A 207 -7.95 -7.58 -16.93
C LEU A 207 -9.12 -8.34 -16.29
N ILE A 208 -9.89 -7.68 -15.40
CA ILE A 208 -11.11 -8.29 -14.82
C ILE A 208 -12.13 -8.64 -15.91
N MET A 209 -12.18 -7.87 -16.98
CA MET A 209 -13.06 -8.09 -18.15
C MET A 209 -12.49 -9.07 -19.17
N ASP A 210 -11.32 -9.67 -18.90
CA ASP A 210 -10.60 -10.57 -19.82
C ASP A 210 -10.21 -9.88 -21.15
N GLU A 211 -9.81 -8.61 -21.08
CA GLU A 211 -9.39 -7.79 -22.21
C GLU A 211 -7.89 -7.41 -22.11
N PRO A 212 -6.94 -8.36 -22.22
CA PRO A 212 -5.53 -8.11 -21.96
C PRO A 212 -4.88 -7.11 -22.94
N ASP A 213 -5.30 -7.07 -24.20
CA ASP A 213 -4.79 -6.09 -25.17
C ASP A 213 -5.19 -4.66 -24.82
N ALA A 214 -6.41 -4.45 -24.32
CA ALA A 214 -6.83 -3.14 -23.82
C ALA A 214 -6.09 -2.78 -22.53
N ALA A 215 -5.92 -3.73 -21.60
CA ALA A 215 -5.16 -3.54 -20.38
C ALA A 215 -3.71 -3.11 -20.66
N LYS A 216 -3.06 -3.73 -21.64
CA LYS A 216 -1.71 -3.37 -22.08
C LYS A 216 -1.57 -1.89 -22.40
N GLN A 217 -2.53 -1.32 -23.17
CA GLN A 217 -2.48 0.09 -23.56
C GLN A 217 -2.49 1.04 -22.34
N TYR A 218 -3.31 0.73 -21.33
CA TYR A 218 -3.36 1.52 -20.10
C TYR A 218 -2.08 1.42 -19.28
N TYR A 219 -1.50 0.21 -19.17
CA TYR A 219 -0.24 0.05 -18.42
C TYR A 219 0.97 0.63 -19.17
N GLU A 220 0.99 0.57 -20.50
CA GLU A 220 2.02 1.28 -21.31
C GLU A 220 1.90 2.81 -21.13
N GLY A 221 0.67 3.34 -21.13
CA GLY A 221 0.43 4.76 -20.82
C GLY A 221 0.84 5.15 -19.40
N ALA A 222 0.60 4.27 -18.43
CA ALA A 222 1.05 4.46 -17.05
C ALA A 222 2.58 4.45 -16.97
N LEU A 223 3.25 3.52 -17.66
CA LEU A 223 4.70 3.42 -17.71
C LEU A 223 5.34 4.68 -18.33
N ALA A 224 4.80 5.18 -19.43
CA ALA A 224 5.26 6.43 -20.04
C ALA A 224 5.15 7.62 -19.07
N SER A 225 4.13 7.66 -18.22
CA SER A 225 4.00 8.70 -17.18
C SER A 225 5.07 8.58 -16.09
N VAL A 226 5.46 7.36 -15.73
CA VAL A 226 6.52 7.08 -14.74
C VAL A 226 7.90 7.39 -15.32
N GLU A 227 8.13 7.15 -16.60
CA GLU A 227 9.42 7.46 -17.27
C GLU A 227 9.71 8.97 -17.30
N GLN A 228 8.66 9.81 -17.33
CA GLN A 228 8.80 11.26 -17.23
C GLN A 228 9.17 11.74 -15.82
N ARG A 229 8.80 10.98 -14.78
CA ARG A 229 9.13 11.22 -13.37
C ARG A 229 9.53 9.90 -12.73
N PRO A 230 10.81 9.52 -12.75
CA PRO A 230 11.26 8.21 -12.34
C PRO A 230 10.83 7.85 -10.91
N GLN A 231 10.03 6.81 -10.80
CA GLN A 231 9.60 6.19 -9.55
C GLN A 231 9.91 4.70 -9.66
N ALA A 232 11.10 4.30 -9.23
CA ALA A 232 11.62 2.94 -9.44
C ALA A 232 10.66 1.84 -8.96
N GLY A 233 9.99 2.05 -7.82
CA GLY A 233 9.01 1.09 -7.31
C GLY A 233 7.79 0.93 -8.22
N MET A 234 7.28 2.03 -8.74
CA MET A 234 6.13 2.00 -9.65
C MET A 234 6.52 1.44 -11.03
N GLU A 235 7.71 1.80 -11.54
CA GLU A 235 8.26 1.20 -12.76
C GLU A 235 8.37 -0.33 -12.62
N ALA A 236 8.88 -0.81 -11.48
CA ALA A 236 9.00 -2.25 -11.22
C ALA A 236 7.65 -2.98 -11.28
N VAL A 237 6.63 -2.42 -10.60
CA VAL A 237 5.27 -2.97 -10.62
C VAL A 237 4.68 -2.98 -12.03
N LEU A 238 4.80 -1.89 -12.78
CA LEU A 238 4.30 -1.79 -14.15
C LEU A 238 5.00 -2.74 -15.11
N ARG A 239 6.33 -2.86 -15.00
CA ARG A 239 7.10 -3.81 -15.80
C ARG A 239 6.71 -5.25 -15.50
N TYR A 240 6.48 -5.60 -14.24
CA TYR A 240 5.98 -6.92 -13.86
C TYR A 240 4.59 -7.19 -14.47
N ARG A 241 3.63 -6.25 -14.32
CA ARG A 241 2.27 -6.39 -14.87
C ARG A 241 2.26 -6.51 -16.39
N LEU A 242 3.02 -5.66 -17.08
CA LEU A 242 3.18 -5.74 -18.54
C LEU A 242 3.79 -7.07 -18.97
N SER A 243 4.74 -7.61 -18.21
CA SER A 243 5.34 -8.91 -18.50
C SER A 243 4.30 -10.04 -18.44
N VAL A 244 3.42 -10.03 -17.42
CA VAL A 244 2.29 -10.98 -17.32
C VAL A 244 1.38 -10.88 -18.55
N ILE A 245 1.01 -9.65 -18.92
CA ILE A 245 0.11 -9.40 -20.07
C ILE A 245 0.76 -9.84 -21.39
N TYR A 246 2.03 -9.48 -21.60
CA TYR A 246 2.74 -9.93 -22.81
C TYR A 246 2.81 -11.45 -22.93
N GLY A 247 2.99 -12.15 -21.80
CA GLY A 247 2.91 -13.61 -21.77
C GLY A 247 1.53 -14.12 -22.16
N ALA A 248 0.46 -13.53 -21.62
CA ALA A 248 -0.92 -13.93 -21.90
C ALA A 248 -1.34 -13.71 -23.37
N ILE A 249 -0.82 -12.65 -24.02
CA ILE A 249 -1.14 -12.34 -25.44
C ILE A 249 -0.13 -12.93 -26.43
N GLY A 250 0.73 -13.86 -26.00
CA GLY A 250 1.68 -14.55 -26.90
C GLY A 250 2.91 -13.73 -27.30
N GLN A 251 3.23 -12.63 -26.61
CA GLN A 251 4.40 -11.77 -26.88
C GLN A 251 5.53 -12.05 -25.85
N GLN A 252 5.93 -13.31 -25.74
CA GLN A 252 6.83 -13.81 -24.69
C GLN A 252 8.17 -13.06 -24.63
N GLU A 253 8.79 -12.70 -25.76
CA GLU A 253 10.05 -11.98 -25.78
C GLU A 253 9.93 -10.58 -25.14
N LYS A 254 8.84 -9.86 -25.41
CA LYS A 254 8.56 -8.57 -24.75
C LYS A 254 8.29 -8.77 -23.25
N GLY A 255 7.59 -9.84 -22.91
CA GLY A 255 7.37 -10.26 -21.53
C GLY A 255 8.68 -10.48 -20.79
N ILE A 256 9.60 -11.25 -21.38
CA ILE A 256 10.93 -11.51 -20.82
C ILE A 256 11.72 -10.21 -20.61
N GLY A 257 11.71 -9.31 -21.61
CA GLY A 257 12.37 -8.00 -21.48
C GLY A 257 11.83 -7.18 -20.32
N SER A 258 10.51 -7.13 -20.17
CA SER A 258 9.83 -6.43 -19.08
C SER A 258 10.11 -7.08 -17.70
N ALA A 259 10.06 -8.41 -17.61
CA ALA A 259 10.36 -9.13 -16.37
C ALA A 259 11.83 -8.95 -15.92
N LYS A 260 12.79 -9.02 -16.84
CA LYS A 260 14.21 -8.74 -16.52
C LYS A 260 14.41 -7.34 -15.95
N ARG A 261 13.74 -6.35 -16.54
CA ARG A 261 13.79 -4.97 -16.02
C ARG A 261 13.15 -4.89 -14.63
N ALA A 262 12.03 -5.57 -14.39
CA ALA A 262 11.40 -5.65 -13.07
C ALA A 262 12.34 -6.27 -12.03
N VAL A 263 13.03 -7.38 -12.35
CA VAL A 263 14.03 -8.00 -11.48
C VAL A 263 15.10 -6.98 -11.06
N THR A 264 15.72 -6.28 -12.03
CA THR A 264 16.75 -5.28 -11.76
C THR A 264 16.25 -4.18 -10.83
N LEU A 265 15.04 -3.70 -11.04
CA LEU A 265 14.43 -2.66 -10.23
C LEU A 265 14.15 -3.15 -8.80
N TYR A 266 13.54 -4.34 -8.62
CA TYR A 266 13.29 -4.90 -7.31
C TYR A 266 14.57 -5.21 -6.54
N GLN A 267 15.65 -5.62 -7.21
CA GLN A 267 16.98 -5.76 -6.60
C GLN A 267 17.51 -4.42 -6.07
N SER A 268 17.43 -3.36 -6.87
CA SER A 268 17.85 -2.02 -6.45
C SER A 268 17.03 -1.47 -5.27
N LEU A 269 15.74 -1.83 -5.20
CA LEU A 269 14.81 -1.47 -4.14
C LEU A 269 14.94 -2.36 -2.89
N ARG A 270 15.76 -3.41 -2.95
CA ARG A 270 15.87 -4.43 -1.90
C ARG A 270 14.51 -5.06 -1.55
N ASP A 271 13.67 -5.27 -2.57
CA ASP A 271 12.40 -5.99 -2.44
C ASP A 271 12.54 -7.44 -2.91
N PRO A 272 12.83 -8.39 -2.01
CA PRO A 272 13.01 -9.79 -2.36
C PRO A 272 11.70 -10.45 -2.81
N SER A 273 10.54 -9.90 -2.44
CA SER A 273 9.25 -10.46 -2.86
C SER A 273 8.96 -10.16 -4.33
N GLY A 274 9.13 -8.92 -4.73
CA GLY A 274 8.99 -8.50 -6.13
C GLY A 274 10.05 -9.16 -7.02
N GLU A 275 11.29 -9.28 -6.52
CA GLU A 275 12.38 -9.97 -7.22
C GLU A 275 12.02 -11.44 -7.49
N ALA A 276 11.62 -12.19 -6.44
CA ALA A 276 11.27 -13.60 -6.58
C ALA A 276 10.08 -13.83 -7.50
N ALA A 277 9.04 -12.99 -7.40
CA ALA A 277 7.89 -13.05 -8.30
C ALA A 277 8.28 -12.82 -9.77
N SER A 278 9.19 -11.87 -10.01
CA SER A 278 9.68 -11.56 -11.37
C SER A 278 10.55 -12.69 -11.94
N TRP A 279 11.37 -13.37 -11.11
CA TRP A 279 12.11 -14.56 -11.50
C TRP A 279 11.19 -15.75 -11.83
N ALA A 280 10.16 -15.97 -11.02
CA ALA A 280 9.16 -17.02 -11.29
C ALA A 280 8.40 -16.77 -12.60
N LEU A 281 8.07 -15.52 -12.89
CA LEU A 281 7.44 -15.13 -14.15
C LEU A 281 8.40 -15.35 -15.34
N LEU A 282 9.68 -15.03 -15.20
CA LEU A 282 10.70 -15.31 -16.21
C LEU A 282 10.77 -16.81 -16.52
N ALA A 283 10.75 -17.67 -15.49
CA ALA A 283 10.76 -19.12 -15.66
C ALA A 283 9.55 -19.57 -16.52
N SER A 284 8.34 -19.09 -16.21
CA SER A 284 7.14 -19.41 -16.97
C SER A 284 7.21 -18.93 -18.43
N LEU A 285 7.75 -17.73 -18.67
CA LEU A 285 7.89 -17.19 -20.03
C LEU A 285 8.95 -17.94 -20.86
N TYR A 286 10.07 -18.35 -20.23
CA TYR A 286 11.07 -19.17 -20.88
C TYR A 286 10.54 -20.57 -21.21
N GLU A 287 9.77 -21.18 -20.29
CA GLU A 287 9.13 -22.46 -20.51
C GLU A 287 8.17 -22.40 -21.72
N ALA A 288 7.37 -21.33 -21.82
CA ALA A 288 6.47 -21.11 -22.95
C ALA A 288 7.18 -20.96 -24.31
N LEU A 289 8.48 -20.63 -24.31
CA LEU A 289 9.34 -20.58 -25.50
C LEU A 289 10.16 -21.86 -25.73
N GLY A 290 10.01 -22.90 -24.87
CA GLY A 290 10.82 -24.11 -24.92
C GLY A 290 12.28 -23.91 -24.48
N LYS A 291 12.58 -22.82 -23.80
CA LYS A 291 13.93 -22.51 -23.25
C LYS A 291 14.07 -23.09 -21.86
N HIS A 292 14.13 -24.42 -21.77
CA HIS A 292 14.03 -25.16 -20.52
C HIS A 292 15.20 -24.86 -19.57
N GLN A 293 16.43 -24.67 -20.09
CA GLN A 293 17.59 -24.36 -19.25
C GLN A 293 17.43 -23.00 -18.56
N GLU A 294 17.06 -21.96 -19.32
CA GLU A 294 16.83 -20.60 -18.79
C GLU A 294 15.62 -20.58 -17.82
N ALA A 295 14.61 -21.41 -18.09
CA ALA A 295 13.46 -21.58 -17.20
C ALA A 295 13.86 -22.15 -15.85
N ASP A 296 14.67 -23.23 -15.86
CA ASP A 296 15.20 -23.87 -14.65
C ASP A 296 16.08 -22.90 -13.84
N GLU A 297 17.00 -22.18 -14.49
CA GLU A 297 17.84 -21.19 -13.83
C GLU A 297 17.01 -20.08 -13.15
N ALA A 298 16.01 -19.55 -13.85
CA ALA A 298 15.13 -18.52 -13.30
C ALA A 298 14.27 -19.06 -12.13
N GLY A 299 13.75 -20.28 -12.24
CA GLY A 299 13.00 -20.96 -11.19
C GLY A 299 13.83 -21.19 -9.93
N GLN A 300 15.10 -21.64 -10.10
CA GLN A 300 16.02 -21.84 -8.97
C GLN A 300 16.32 -20.52 -8.24
N ARG A 301 16.50 -19.41 -8.97
CA ARG A 301 16.68 -18.09 -8.37
C ARG A 301 15.47 -17.65 -7.55
N ALA A 302 14.27 -17.82 -8.08
CA ALA A 302 13.03 -17.53 -7.35
C ALA A 302 12.96 -18.34 -6.04
N LEU A 303 13.18 -19.65 -6.12
CA LEU A 303 13.15 -20.55 -4.97
C LEU A 303 14.22 -20.21 -3.93
N ALA A 304 15.42 -19.84 -4.35
CA ALA A 304 16.51 -19.45 -3.44
C ALA A 304 16.11 -18.22 -2.60
N ILE A 305 15.45 -17.22 -3.20
CA ILE A 305 14.97 -16.03 -2.51
C ILE A 305 13.85 -16.39 -1.52
N PHE A 306 12.86 -17.20 -1.92
CA PHE A 306 11.80 -17.66 -1.03
C PHE A 306 12.32 -18.45 0.17
N ARG A 307 13.26 -19.35 -0.02
CA ARG A 307 13.88 -20.15 1.06
C ARG A 307 14.61 -19.26 2.07
N ARG A 308 15.41 -18.29 1.61
CA ARG A 308 16.09 -17.32 2.49
C ARG A 308 15.09 -16.57 3.37
N ARG A 309 13.96 -16.18 2.80
CA ARG A 309 12.91 -15.47 3.54
C ARG A 309 12.24 -16.34 4.61
N GLN A 310 11.95 -17.60 4.31
CA GLN A 310 11.40 -18.52 5.30
C GLN A 310 12.34 -18.74 6.49
N VAL A 311 13.65 -18.87 6.24
CA VAL A 311 14.67 -19.00 7.30
C VAL A 311 14.69 -17.75 8.19
N ILE A 312 14.61 -16.54 7.61
CA ILE A 312 14.60 -15.28 8.38
C ILE A 312 13.33 -15.18 9.24
N VAL A 313 12.16 -15.53 8.70
CA VAL A 313 10.89 -15.50 9.45
C VAL A 313 10.92 -16.51 10.61
N HIS A 314 11.46 -17.71 10.40
CA HIS A 314 11.61 -18.73 11.46
C HIS A 314 12.63 -18.31 12.52
N ALA A 315 13.71 -17.66 12.13
CA ALA A 315 14.73 -17.15 13.08
C ALA A 315 14.20 -15.95 13.90
N ALA A 316 13.32 -15.14 13.33
CA ALA A 316 12.70 -14.01 14.02
C ALA A 316 11.55 -14.40 14.98
N HIS A 317 10.97 -15.60 14.81
CA HIS A 317 9.88 -16.12 15.66
C HIS A 317 10.13 -17.58 16.07
N PRO A 318 11.10 -17.84 16.96
CA PRO A 318 11.39 -19.21 17.41
C PRO A 318 10.29 -19.85 18.25
N SER A 319 9.36 -19.08 18.79
CA SER A 319 8.30 -19.54 19.72
C SER A 319 7.08 -20.19 19.06
N ALA A 320 6.95 -20.15 17.73
CA ALA A 320 5.80 -20.76 17.06
C ALA A 320 5.88 -22.31 16.94
N ASN A 321 7.07 -22.89 17.10
CA ASN A 321 7.26 -24.35 16.98
C ASN A 321 7.14 -25.13 18.29
N SER A 322 7.09 -24.46 19.46
CA SER A 322 6.91 -25.18 20.75
C SER A 322 5.46 -25.62 20.99
N LEU A 323 4.48 -25.01 20.34
CA LEU A 323 3.06 -25.34 20.52
C LEU A 323 2.57 -26.53 19.68
N LEU A 324 3.35 -26.99 18.70
CA LEU A 324 3.01 -28.17 17.86
C LEU A 324 3.70 -29.46 18.31
N SER A 325 4.63 -29.42 19.28
CA SER A 325 5.32 -30.60 19.81
C SER A 325 4.70 -31.14 21.09
N GLU A 326 3.72 -30.46 21.72
CA GLU A 326 3.05 -30.93 22.95
C GLU A 326 1.68 -31.61 22.71
N SER A 327 1.32 -31.82 21.42
CA SER A 327 0.08 -32.54 21.08
C SER A 327 0.36 -33.87 20.33
N ARG A 328 1.32 -34.66 20.81
CA ARG A 328 1.46 -36.06 20.42
C ARG A 328 1.51 -36.96 21.65
#